data_3bc30d0fb05563b4b77afbabba546941
#
_entry.id   3bc30d0fb05563b4b77afbabba546941
#
_cell.length_a   1.000
_cell.length_b   1.000
_cell.length_c   1.000
_cell.angle_alpha   90.00
_cell.angle_beta   90.00
_cell.angle_gamma   90.00
#
_symmetry.space_group_name_H-M   'P 1'
#
loop_
_entity.id
_entity.type
_entity.pdbx_description
1 polymer ?
#
loop_
_entity_poly.entity_id
_entity_poly.type
_entity_poly.pdbx_seq_one_letter_code
_entity_poly.pdbx_strand_id
1 'polypeptide(L)'
;MHALKRFGTAFGGYKMMENYPVPECGPDDIILEIKAAAICGADMKHWGVDNGYDDTNITPDQQQSVRGHEFAGEIVKVGENVKDWHIGQRVVSDNSAHVCGVCPACEQGDFLCCEHKVNLGLDNNTWGGGFSKYCKVPGEILAIHKHAIWEIPEGIKYEEACVLDPICNAYKAVAQQSHLIPGQDVVVFGTGPLGLFSVQVLSLIHISEPTRLLSI
;
A
#
# COMPACT_ATOMS: atom_id res chain seq x y z
N MET A 1 17.46 -7.27 10.33
CA MET A 1 16.76 -5.97 10.42
C MET A 1 15.62 -6.01 11.41
N HIS A 2 15.13 -4.86 11.87
CA HIS A 2 13.87 -4.79 12.60
C HIS A 2 12.69 -4.95 11.65
N ALA A 3 11.68 -5.73 12.06
CA ALA A 3 10.44 -5.91 11.32
C ALA A 3 9.28 -6.20 12.27
N LEU A 4 8.12 -5.62 12.03
CA LEU A 4 6.89 -5.94 12.73
C LEU A 4 6.19 -7.08 11.99
N LYS A 5 6.16 -8.23 12.62
CA LYS A 5 5.66 -9.47 12.04
C LYS A 5 4.38 -9.91 12.73
N ARG A 6 3.42 -10.42 11.96
CA ARG A 6 2.20 -11.02 12.49
C ARG A 6 2.41 -12.50 12.81
N PHE A 7 1.92 -12.93 13.98
CA PHE A 7 1.91 -14.30 14.43
C PHE A 7 0.50 -14.70 14.87
N GLY A 8 -0.17 -15.49 14.06
CA GLY A 8 -1.49 -16.01 14.38
C GLY A 8 -2.60 -14.94 14.32
N THR A 9 -3.79 -15.32 14.77
CA THR A 9 -5.04 -14.57 14.68
C THR A 9 -5.46 -13.93 16.00
N ALA A 10 -4.76 -14.25 17.10
CA ALA A 10 -5.10 -13.75 18.44
C ALA A 10 -4.82 -12.24 18.59
N PHE A 11 -5.56 -11.62 19.51
CA PHE A 11 -5.31 -10.22 19.92
C PHE A 11 -3.84 -9.98 20.24
N GLY A 12 -3.27 -8.91 19.70
CA GLY A 12 -1.86 -8.59 19.91
C GLY A 12 -0.90 -9.52 19.16
N GLY A 13 -1.34 -10.21 18.10
CA GLY A 13 -0.53 -11.14 17.33
C GLY A 13 0.64 -10.54 16.56
N TYR A 14 0.91 -9.25 16.72
CA TYR A 14 2.10 -8.59 16.16
C TYR A 14 3.26 -8.63 17.15
N LYS A 15 4.45 -8.95 16.65
CA LYS A 15 5.69 -8.93 17.43
C LYS A 15 6.79 -8.20 16.68
N MET A 16 7.53 -7.37 17.39
CA MET A 16 8.75 -6.78 16.85
C MET A 16 9.84 -7.85 16.79
N MET A 17 10.38 -8.06 15.61
CA MET A 17 11.51 -8.94 15.34
C MET A 17 12.76 -8.08 15.17
N GLU A 18 13.78 -8.29 16.01
CA GLU A 18 15.04 -7.55 15.93
C GLU A 18 15.98 -8.08 14.84
N ASN A 19 15.93 -9.38 14.60
CA ASN A 19 16.85 -10.10 13.70
C ASN A 19 16.13 -10.71 12.50
N TYR A 20 15.13 -10.02 11.95
CA TYR A 20 14.45 -10.49 10.74
C TYR A 20 15.43 -10.45 9.54
N PRO A 21 15.44 -11.48 8.68
CA PRO A 21 16.32 -11.49 7.51
C PRO A 21 16.09 -10.27 6.61
N VAL A 22 17.16 -9.71 6.08
CA VAL A 22 17.06 -8.71 5.00
C VAL A 22 16.75 -9.46 3.71
N PRO A 23 15.76 -9.04 2.92
CA PRO A 23 15.48 -9.68 1.63
C PRO A 23 16.70 -9.68 0.72
N GLU A 24 16.95 -10.81 0.04
CA GLU A 24 17.98 -10.88 -0.98
C GLU A 24 17.52 -10.19 -2.27
N CYS A 25 18.41 -9.45 -2.90
CA CYS A 25 18.19 -8.80 -4.18
C CYS A 25 18.61 -9.76 -5.30
N GLY A 26 17.65 -10.32 -6.01
CA GLY A 26 17.91 -11.09 -7.23
C GLY A 26 18.25 -10.17 -8.42
N PRO A 27 18.57 -10.76 -9.57
CA PRO A 27 19.05 -10.00 -10.74
C PRO A 27 18.02 -9.01 -11.31
N ASP A 28 16.74 -9.25 -11.08
CA ASP A 28 15.64 -8.40 -11.59
C ASP A 28 14.95 -7.59 -10.48
N ASP A 29 15.36 -7.76 -9.21
CA ASP A 29 14.69 -7.22 -8.03
C ASP A 29 15.19 -5.81 -7.68
N ILE A 30 14.38 -5.14 -6.86
CA ILE A 30 14.73 -3.86 -6.22
C ILE A 30 14.59 -4.02 -4.70
N ILE A 31 15.53 -3.48 -3.93
CA ILE A 31 15.41 -3.36 -2.47
C ILE A 31 15.19 -1.89 -2.11
N LEU A 32 14.13 -1.66 -1.37
CA LEU A 32 13.82 -0.36 -0.77
C LEU A 32 14.26 -0.32 0.69
N GLU A 33 14.87 0.77 1.11
CA GLU A 33 14.94 1.15 2.52
C GLU A 33 13.69 1.99 2.83
N ILE A 34 12.83 1.49 3.70
CA ILE A 34 11.59 2.17 4.08
C ILE A 34 11.92 3.41 4.90
N LYS A 35 11.41 4.55 4.49
CA LYS A 35 11.60 5.85 5.16
C LYS A 35 10.34 6.31 5.89
N ALA A 36 9.15 5.96 5.38
CA ALA A 36 7.87 6.23 6.02
C ALA A 36 6.87 5.13 5.70
N ALA A 37 6.01 4.82 6.66
CA ALA A 37 4.88 3.92 6.47
C ALA A 37 3.68 4.41 7.29
N ALA A 38 2.47 4.27 6.73
CA ALA A 38 1.23 4.58 7.40
C ALA A 38 0.55 3.30 7.92
N ILE A 39 -0.32 3.48 8.90
CA ILE A 39 -1.12 2.40 9.49
C ILE A 39 -2.52 2.47 8.89
N CYS A 40 -2.87 1.46 8.10
CA CYS A 40 -4.21 1.32 7.53
C CYS A 40 -5.20 0.74 8.56
N GLY A 41 -6.49 1.01 8.34
CA GLY A 41 -7.55 0.34 9.10
C GLY A 41 -7.52 -1.19 8.96
N ALA A 42 -7.01 -1.72 7.86
CA ALA A 42 -6.78 -3.16 7.67
C ALA A 42 -5.73 -3.71 8.64
N ASP A 43 -4.66 -2.97 8.92
CA ASP A 43 -3.65 -3.38 9.90
C ASP A 43 -4.25 -3.48 11.30
N MET A 44 -5.13 -2.53 11.67
CA MET A 44 -5.82 -2.53 12.95
C MET A 44 -6.79 -3.71 13.09
N LYS A 45 -7.50 -4.10 12.02
CA LYS A 45 -8.33 -5.31 12.01
C LYS A 45 -7.51 -6.56 12.28
N HIS A 46 -6.29 -6.60 11.76
CA HIS A 46 -5.35 -7.69 11.96
C HIS A 46 -4.62 -7.63 13.33
N TRP A 47 -4.66 -6.50 14.04
CA TRP A 47 -4.11 -6.39 15.40
C TRP A 47 -4.91 -7.21 16.41
N GLY A 48 -6.13 -7.59 16.08
CA GLY A 48 -6.93 -8.47 16.94
C GLY A 48 -8.05 -7.75 17.67
N VAL A 49 -8.69 -6.81 17.04
CA VAL A 49 -10.05 -6.50 17.44
C VAL A 49 -10.88 -7.73 17.12
N ASP A 50 -11.51 -8.32 18.15
CA ASP A 50 -12.52 -9.38 17.99
C ASP A 50 -13.76 -8.77 17.32
N ASN A 51 -13.65 -8.58 16.02
CA ASN A 51 -14.71 -8.02 15.17
C ASN A 51 -15.43 -9.12 14.38
N GLY A 52 -15.33 -10.37 14.82
CA GLY A 52 -15.92 -11.52 14.15
C GLY A 52 -15.31 -11.84 12.78
N TYR A 53 -14.16 -11.28 12.45
CA TYR A 53 -13.42 -11.63 11.25
C TYR A 53 -12.81 -13.02 11.44
N ASP A 54 -13.37 -13.99 10.76
CA ASP A 54 -12.92 -15.37 10.80
C ASP A 54 -11.61 -15.53 10.02
N ASP A 55 -10.52 -15.51 10.76
CA ASP A 55 -9.16 -15.73 10.22
C ASP A 55 -8.87 -17.23 10.00
N THR A 56 -9.87 -18.11 10.09
CA THR A 56 -9.66 -19.58 9.98
C THR A 56 -9.15 -20.01 8.61
N ASN A 57 -9.33 -19.16 7.60
CA ASN A 57 -8.81 -19.40 6.24
C ASN A 57 -7.38 -18.90 6.03
N ILE A 58 -6.75 -18.28 7.04
CA ILE A 58 -5.35 -17.85 6.93
C ILE A 58 -4.45 -19.06 7.12
N THR A 59 -3.68 -19.38 6.09
CA THR A 59 -2.68 -20.46 6.17
C THR A 59 -1.59 -20.12 7.19
N PRO A 60 -0.93 -21.11 7.82
CA PRO A 60 0.18 -20.87 8.76
C PRO A 60 1.26 -19.95 8.19
N ASP A 61 1.49 -19.99 6.89
CA ASP A 61 2.45 -19.15 6.20
C ASP A 61 1.96 -17.69 6.10
N GLN A 62 0.69 -17.44 5.84
CA GLN A 62 0.09 -16.11 5.85
C GLN A 62 0.13 -15.46 7.24
N GLN A 63 0.16 -16.26 8.29
CA GLN A 63 0.31 -15.78 9.67
C GLN A 63 1.70 -15.25 9.99
N GLN A 64 2.64 -15.31 9.07
CA GLN A 64 4.05 -14.98 9.31
C GLN A 64 4.57 -13.80 8.47
N SER A 65 3.69 -13.04 7.80
CA SER A 65 4.13 -11.93 6.96
C SER A 65 4.51 -10.66 7.74
N VAL A 66 5.46 -9.91 7.24
CA VAL A 66 5.68 -8.52 7.63
C VAL A 66 4.51 -7.69 7.12
N ARG A 67 3.96 -6.81 7.95
CA ARG A 67 2.81 -5.97 7.63
C ARG A 67 3.21 -4.55 7.22
N GLY A 68 2.19 -3.75 6.91
CA GLY A 68 2.32 -2.38 6.41
C GLY A 68 2.38 -2.33 4.89
N HIS A 69 1.29 -1.88 4.29
CA HIS A 69 1.13 -1.83 2.83
C HIS A 69 1.06 -0.40 2.28
N GLU A 70 1.05 0.59 3.15
CA GLU A 70 1.12 2.00 2.82
C GLU A 70 2.52 2.50 3.17
N PHE A 71 3.44 2.60 2.19
CA PHE A 71 4.83 2.94 2.49
C PHE A 71 5.55 3.63 1.33
N ALA A 72 6.57 4.40 1.71
CA ALA A 72 7.50 5.05 0.80
C ALA A 72 8.94 4.84 1.27
N GLY A 73 9.87 4.81 0.34
CA GLY A 73 11.26 4.55 0.64
C GLY A 73 12.22 5.00 -0.45
N GLU A 74 13.46 4.61 -0.26
CA GLU A 74 14.57 4.89 -1.18
C GLU A 74 15.13 3.58 -1.72
N ILE A 75 15.42 3.53 -3.00
CA ILE A 75 16.07 2.39 -3.63
C ILE A 75 17.51 2.29 -3.14
N VAL A 76 17.86 1.19 -2.45
CA VAL A 76 19.20 0.96 -1.92
C VAL A 76 19.96 -0.16 -2.62
N LYS A 77 19.25 -1.03 -3.36
CA LYS A 77 19.85 -2.02 -4.26
C LYS A 77 18.96 -2.22 -5.48
N VAL A 78 19.59 -2.48 -6.61
CA VAL A 78 18.97 -2.89 -7.87
C VAL A 78 19.68 -4.12 -8.41
N GLY A 79 18.92 -5.04 -8.97
CA GLY A 79 19.45 -6.20 -9.68
C GLY A 79 20.15 -5.79 -10.98
N GLU A 80 21.05 -6.63 -11.48
CA GLU A 80 21.87 -6.33 -12.66
C GLU A 80 21.07 -6.16 -13.95
N ASN A 81 19.87 -6.74 -14.03
CA ASN A 81 18.98 -6.64 -15.18
C ASN A 81 18.05 -5.40 -15.11
N VAL A 82 17.92 -4.76 -13.95
CA VAL A 82 17.08 -3.57 -13.77
C VAL A 82 17.70 -2.38 -14.49
N LYS A 83 16.96 -1.75 -15.42
CA LYS A 83 17.45 -0.64 -16.26
C LYS A 83 16.76 0.69 -15.96
N ASP A 84 15.49 0.64 -15.54
CA ASP A 84 14.64 1.82 -15.41
C ASP A 84 14.74 2.47 -14.01
N TRP A 85 15.37 1.78 -13.07
CA TRP A 85 15.50 2.20 -11.68
C TRP A 85 16.95 2.23 -11.22
N HIS A 86 17.29 3.16 -10.32
CA HIS A 86 18.66 3.29 -9.81
C HIS A 86 18.68 3.59 -8.30
N ILE A 87 19.81 3.31 -7.67
CA ILE A 87 20.04 3.57 -6.25
C ILE A 87 19.91 5.06 -5.96
N GLY A 88 19.26 5.40 -4.86
CA GLY A 88 19.01 6.77 -4.41
C GLY A 88 17.68 7.35 -4.90
N GLN A 89 16.96 6.68 -5.82
CA GLN A 89 15.62 7.14 -6.19
C GLN A 89 14.65 6.99 -5.02
N ARG A 90 13.82 8.02 -4.87
CA ARG A 90 12.75 8.08 -3.88
C ARG A 90 11.47 7.54 -4.51
N VAL A 91 10.90 6.51 -3.92
CA VAL A 91 9.74 5.83 -4.50
C VAL A 91 8.65 5.55 -3.49
N VAL A 92 7.43 5.49 -3.97
CA VAL A 92 6.25 5.00 -3.27
C VAL A 92 5.72 3.77 -4.01
N SER A 93 5.26 2.77 -3.28
CA SER A 93 4.68 1.54 -3.84
C SER A 93 3.16 1.59 -3.85
N ASP A 94 2.56 1.00 -4.87
CA ASP A 94 1.14 0.64 -4.89
C ASP A 94 0.85 -0.67 -4.14
N ASN A 95 1.86 -1.18 -3.42
CA ASN A 95 1.89 -2.45 -2.70
C ASN A 95 1.78 -3.74 -3.54
N SER A 96 1.72 -3.68 -4.84
CA SER A 96 1.71 -4.89 -5.68
C SER A 96 3.07 -5.59 -5.67
N ALA A 97 3.08 -6.91 -5.50
CA ALA A 97 4.26 -7.76 -5.54
C ALA A 97 4.19 -8.84 -6.61
N HIS A 98 2.98 -9.31 -6.91
CA HIS A 98 2.73 -10.29 -7.95
C HIS A 98 1.36 -10.07 -8.60
N VAL A 99 1.30 -10.22 -9.90
CA VAL A 99 0.09 -10.40 -10.68
C VAL A 99 0.37 -11.44 -11.78
N CYS A 100 -0.64 -12.21 -12.19
CA CYS A 100 -0.38 -13.33 -13.12
C CYS A 100 -0.12 -12.89 -14.58
N GLY A 101 -0.52 -11.69 -14.96
CA GLY A 101 -0.34 -11.13 -16.31
C GLY A 101 -1.26 -11.71 -17.41
N VAL A 102 -2.01 -12.78 -17.12
CA VAL A 102 -2.75 -13.56 -18.14
C VAL A 102 -4.24 -13.75 -17.85
N CYS A 103 -4.74 -13.38 -16.68
CA CYS A 103 -6.17 -13.44 -16.40
C CYS A 103 -6.90 -12.25 -17.07
N PRO A 104 -8.22 -12.33 -17.27
CA PRO A 104 -8.99 -11.26 -17.94
C PRO A 104 -8.80 -9.87 -17.32
N ALA A 105 -8.64 -9.80 -15.99
CA ALA A 105 -8.37 -8.55 -15.29
C ALA A 105 -6.98 -7.98 -15.66
N CYS A 106 -5.95 -8.83 -15.68
CA CYS A 106 -4.60 -8.41 -16.08
C CYS A 106 -4.53 -7.98 -17.55
N GLU A 107 -5.20 -8.69 -18.45
CA GLU A 107 -5.26 -8.33 -19.88
C GLU A 107 -5.91 -6.96 -20.12
N GLN A 108 -6.83 -6.55 -19.24
CA GLN A 108 -7.47 -5.24 -19.28
C GLN A 108 -6.69 -4.16 -18.49
N GLY A 109 -5.59 -4.52 -17.84
CA GLY A 109 -4.81 -3.63 -16.97
C GLY A 109 -5.42 -3.38 -15.60
N ASP A 110 -6.49 -4.09 -15.22
CA ASP A 110 -7.08 -4.03 -13.88
C ASP A 110 -6.37 -5.01 -12.93
N PHE A 111 -5.12 -4.72 -12.62
CA PHE A 111 -4.27 -5.57 -11.79
C PHE A 111 -4.80 -5.75 -10.36
N LEU A 112 -5.63 -4.82 -9.87
CA LEU A 112 -6.26 -4.94 -8.55
C LEU A 112 -7.20 -6.14 -8.46
N CYS A 113 -7.83 -6.51 -9.57
CA CYS A 113 -8.75 -7.64 -9.67
C CYS A 113 -8.09 -8.95 -10.13
N CYS A 114 -6.76 -9.02 -10.16
CA CYS A 114 -6.05 -10.25 -10.49
C CYS A 114 -6.33 -11.33 -9.44
N GLU A 115 -6.77 -12.51 -9.88
CA GLU A 115 -7.09 -13.65 -9.00
C GLU A 115 -5.87 -14.20 -8.23
N HIS A 116 -4.67 -13.95 -8.74
CA HIS A 116 -3.41 -14.40 -8.17
C HIS A 116 -2.58 -13.25 -7.58
N LYS A 117 -3.21 -12.11 -7.33
CA LYS A 117 -2.50 -10.95 -6.78
C LYS A 117 -1.88 -11.26 -5.41
N VAL A 118 -0.62 -10.85 -5.25
CA VAL A 118 0.06 -10.83 -3.95
C VAL A 118 0.48 -9.39 -3.66
N ASN A 119 0.21 -8.95 -2.44
CA ASN A 119 0.52 -7.58 -2.01
C ASN A 119 1.66 -7.57 -0.99
N LEU A 120 2.55 -6.59 -1.12
CA LEU A 120 3.56 -6.28 -0.12
C LEU A 120 2.87 -5.77 1.16
N GLY A 121 3.29 -6.29 2.30
CA GLY A 121 2.79 -5.83 3.60
C GLY A 121 1.35 -6.25 3.95
N LEU A 122 0.67 -7.01 3.10
CA LEU A 122 -0.66 -7.59 3.35
C LEU A 122 -0.64 -9.11 3.30
N ASP A 123 -0.19 -9.65 2.17
CA ASP A 123 -0.24 -11.07 1.93
C ASP A 123 1.04 -11.75 2.41
N ASN A 124 1.00 -13.08 2.44
CA ASN A 124 2.15 -13.85 2.85
C ASN A 124 3.24 -13.80 1.80
N ASN A 125 4.36 -13.24 2.18
CA ASN A 125 5.56 -13.23 1.36
C ASN A 125 6.81 -13.03 2.23
N THR A 126 7.97 -13.32 1.65
CA THR A 126 9.28 -13.11 2.26
C THR A 126 9.91 -11.78 1.86
N TRP A 127 9.18 -10.92 1.13
CA TRP A 127 9.70 -9.70 0.54
C TRP A 127 9.67 -8.50 1.49
N GLY A 128 8.95 -8.62 2.61
CA GLY A 128 8.80 -7.56 3.60
C GLY A 128 7.52 -6.74 3.40
N GLY A 129 7.52 -5.56 3.96
CA GLY A 129 6.43 -4.60 3.93
C GLY A 129 6.86 -3.30 4.59
N GLY A 130 5.96 -2.34 4.68
CA GLY A 130 6.24 -1.03 5.24
C GLY A 130 6.68 -1.04 6.72
N PHE A 131 6.29 -2.07 7.47
CA PHE A 131 6.70 -2.21 8.88
C PHE A 131 8.02 -3.00 9.03
N SER A 132 8.90 -2.93 8.06
CA SER A 132 10.28 -3.39 8.15
C SER A 132 11.25 -2.35 7.61
N LYS A 133 12.51 -2.49 7.99
CA LYS A 133 13.54 -1.55 7.51
C LYS A 133 13.77 -1.66 6.00
N TYR A 134 13.70 -2.88 5.45
CA TYR A 134 13.89 -3.13 4.04
C TYR A 134 12.75 -3.95 3.49
N CYS A 135 12.34 -3.61 2.27
CA CYS A 135 11.31 -4.32 1.50
C CYS A 135 11.84 -4.61 0.10
N LYS A 136 11.55 -5.81 -0.41
CA LYS A 136 11.87 -6.19 -1.79
C LYS A 136 10.66 -5.97 -2.69
N VAL A 137 10.87 -5.29 -3.80
CA VAL A 137 9.95 -5.28 -4.94
C VAL A 137 10.45 -6.34 -5.92
N PRO A 138 9.73 -7.45 -6.11
CA PRO A 138 10.14 -8.51 -7.03
C PRO A 138 10.15 -8.01 -8.46
N GLY A 139 11.16 -8.41 -9.24
CA GLY A 139 11.29 -7.98 -10.63
C GLY A 139 10.15 -8.42 -11.54
N GLU A 140 9.53 -9.57 -11.22
CA GLU A 140 8.38 -10.07 -11.98
C GLU A 140 7.20 -9.10 -12.03
N ILE A 141 6.94 -8.34 -10.93
CA ILE A 141 5.84 -7.37 -10.95
C ILE A 141 6.17 -6.20 -11.87
N LEU A 142 7.42 -5.74 -11.88
CA LEU A 142 7.84 -4.60 -12.71
C LEU A 142 7.79 -4.92 -14.20
N ALA A 143 7.94 -6.18 -14.58
CA ALA A 143 7.82 -6.64 -15.97
C ALA A 143 6.37 -6.56 -16.49
N ILE A 144 5.38 -6.75 -15.62
CA ILE A 144 3.96 -6.80 -15.97
C ILE A 144 3.27 -5.47 -15.63
N HIS A 145 3.48 -4.99 -14.42
CA HIS A 145 2.87 -3.78 -13.88
C HIS A 145 3.94 -2.73 -13.58
N LYS A 146 4.30 -1.95 -14.59
CA LYS A 146 5.38 -0.94 -14.51
C LYS A 146 5.16 0.11 -13.42
N HIS A 147 3.91 0.31 -13.01
CA HIS A 147 3.52 1.28 -12.00
C HIS A 147 3.33 0.67 -10.60
N ALA A 148 3.88 -0.51 -10.34
CA ALA A 148 3.95 -1.07 -8.99
C ALA A 148 4.75 -0.19 -8.03
N ILE A 149 5.67 0.61 -8.55
CA ILE A 149 6.33 1.70 -7.84
C ILE A 149 6.34 2.98 -8.69
N TRP A 150 6.30 4.12 -8.02
CA TRP A 150 6.31 5.45 -8.60
C TRP A 150 7.44 6.28 -8.01
N GLU A 151 8.11 7.06 -8.82
CA GLU A 151 9.05 8.07 -8.33
C GLU A 151 8.30 9.17 -7.57
N ILE A 152 8.82 9.54 -6.40
CA ILE A 152 8.26 10.62 -5.59
C ILE A 152 8.77 11.95 -6.15
N PRO A 153 7.87 12.86 -6.59
CA PRO A 153 8.25 14.17 -7.11
C PRO A 153 9.09 14.97 -6.10
N GLU A 154 9.92 15.86 -6.63
CA GLU A 154 10.65 16.82 -5.80
C GLU A 154 9.68 17.66 -4.97
N GLY A 155 10.02 17.93 -3.71
CA GLY A 155 9.20 18.69 -2.78
C GLY A 155 8.22 17.85 -1.98
N ILE A 156 7.85 16.64 -2.41
CA ILE A 156 6.99 15.72 -1.63
C ILE A 156 7.84 14.93 -0.64
N LYS A 157 7.45 14.88 0.62
CA LYS A 157 8.13 14.11 1.67
C LYS A 157 7.70 12.64 1.63
N TYR A 158 8.51 11.76 2.25
CA TYR A 158 8.17 10.34 2.37
C TYR A 158 6.88 10.12 3.16
N GLU A 159 6.66 10.92 4.21
CA GLU A 159 5.47 10.87 5.06
C GLU A 159 4.19 11.29 4.31
N GLU A 160 4.33 12.15 3.31
CA GLU A 160 3.23 12.54 2.43
C GLU A 160 3.01 11.50 1.33
N ALA A 161 4.07 10.94 0.79
CA ALA A 161 3.98 9.93 -0.27
C ALA A 161 3.45 8.58 0.23
N CYS A 162 3.78 8.17 1.47
CA CYS A 162 3.40 6.85 1.98
C CYS A 162 1.88 6.64 2.08
N VAL A 163 1.08 7.71 2.08
CA VAL A 163 -0.40 7.65 2.09
C VAL A 163 -1.02 7.69 0.69
N LEU A 164 -0.23 7.39 -0.35
CA LEU A 164 -0.73 7.36 -1.74
C LEU A 164 -1.91 6.41 -1.92
N ASP A 165 -1.88 5.23 -1.31
CA ASP A 165 -2.95 4.23 -1.44
C ASP A 165 -4.32 4.78 -0.97
N PRO A 166 -4.51 5.28 0.25
CA PRO A 166 -5.79 5.86 0.65
C PRO A 166 -6.18 7.11 -0.13
N ILE A 167 -5.23 7.92 -0.60
CA ILE A 167 -5.51 9.06 -1.49
C ILE A 167 -6.07 8.59 -2.81
N CYS A 168 -5.45 7.57 -3.44
CA CYS A 168 -5.91 7.01 -4.71
C CYS A 168 -7.29 6.36 -4.58
N ASN A 169 -7.57 5.69 -3.46
CA ASN A 169 -8.88 5.12 -3.18
C ASN A 169 -9.97 6.21 -3.07
N ALA A 170 -9.68 7.29 -2.35
CA ALA A 170 -10.58 8.46 -2.26
C ALA A 170 -10.78 9.13 -3.63
N TYR A 171 -9.70 9.31 -4.41
CA TYR A 171 -9.77 9.89 -5.75
C TYR A 171 -10.61 9.02 -6.69
N LYS A 172 -10.39 7.69 -6.71
CA LYS A 172 -11.17 6.76 -7.52
C LYS A 172 -12.66 6.84 -7.19
N ALA A 173 -13.00 6.83 -5.90
CA ALA A 173 -14.39 6.90 -5.46
C ALA A 173 -15.05 8.22 -5.83
N VAL A 174 -14.38 9.34 -5.57
CA VAL A 174 -14.95 10.69 -5.74
C VAL A 174 -14.88 11.15 -7.20
N ALA A 175 -13.71 11.06 -7.85
CA ALA A 175 -13.51 11.65 -9.16
C ALA A 175 -13.93 10.72 -10.32
N GLN A 176 -13.85 9.39 -10.14
CA GLN A 176 -14.12 8.44 -11.22
C GLN A 176 -15.46 7.72 -11.08
N GLN A 177 -15.87 7.35 -9.86
CA GLN A 177 -17.04 6.49 -9.65
C GLN A 177 -18.30 7.23 -9.24
N SER A 178 -18.19 8.39 -8.60
CA SER A 178 -19.35 9.11 -8.06
C SER A 178 -20.21 9.76 -9.16
N HIS A 179 -19.65 10.03 -10.34
CA HIS A 179 -20.30 10.78 -11.42
C HIS A 179 -20.84 12.16 -10.99
N LEU A 180 -20.20 12.79 -10.01
CA LEU A 180 -20.56 14.11 -9.53
C LEU A 180 -20.47 15.16 -10.65
N ILE A 181 -21.49 16.02 -10.71
CA ILE A 181 -21.53 17.16 -11.62
C ILE A 181 -21.43 18.46 -10.83
N PRO A 182 -20.90 19.55 -11.43
CA PRO A 182 -20.82 20.84 -10.77
C PRO A 182 -22.17 21.33 -10.24
N GLY A 183 -22.19 21.89 -9.02
CA GLY A 183 -23.40 22.43 -8.38
C GLY A 183 -24.18 21.44 -7.52
N GLN A 184 -23.74 20.19 -7.42
CA GLN A 184 -24.32 19.23 -6.49
C GLN A 184 -23.76 19.41 -5.06
N ASP A 185 -24.64 19.27 -4.07
CA ASP A 185 -24.24 19.21 -2.67
C ASP A 185 -23.72 17.80 -2.33
N VAL A 186 -22.61 17.73 -1.60
CA VAL A 186 -21.98 16.48 -1.19
C VAL A 186 -21.82 16.45 0.32
N VAL A 187 -22.19 15.35 0.92
CA VAL A 187 -21.99 15.09 2.35
C VAL A 187 -21.00 13.92 2.51
N VAL A 188 -19.95 14.14 3.29
CA VAL A 188 -18.95 13.12 3.60
C VAL A 188 -19.16 12.66 5.05
N PHE A 189 -19.47 11.38 5.23
CA PHE A 189 -19.60 10.76 6.54
C PHE A 189 -18.28 10.12 6.96
N GLY A 190 -17.75 10.58 8.10
CA GLY A 190 -16.52 10.10 8.68
C GLY A 190 -15.32 11.01 8.42
N THR A 191 -14.48 11.15 9.45
CA THR A 191 -13.28 12.01 9.46
C THR A 191 -11.98 11.20 9.60
N GLY A 192 -12.02 9.94 9.23
CA GLY A 192 -10.84 9.11 9.07
C GLY A 192 -10.07 9.48 7.78
N PRO A 193 -8.93 8.83 7.50
CA PRO A 193 -8.08 9.17 6.35
C PRO A 193 -8.85 9.24 5.03
N LEU A 194 -9.69 8.24 4.71
CA LEU A 194 -10.49 8.23 3.48
C LEU A 194 -11.47 9.41 3.40
N GLY A 195 -12.15 9.76 4.52
CA GLY A 195 -13.06 10.91 4.56
C GLY A 195 -12.34 12.22 4.34
N LEU A 196 -11.18 12.42 5.01
CA LEU A 196 -10.36 13.62 4.84
C LEU A 196 -9.81 13.76 3.42
N PHE A 197 -9.32 12.69 2.83
CA PHE A 197 -8.86 12.69 1.43
C PHE A 197 -10.01 12.90 0.46
N SER A 198 -11.21 12.36 0.73
CA SER A 198 -12.40 12.64 -0.09
C SER A 198 -12.75 14.12 -0.08
N VAL A 199 -12.68 14.79 1.07
CA VAL A 199 -12.88 16.25 1.16
C VAL A 199 -11.84 17.02 0.35
N GLN A 200 -10.56 16.62 0.42
CA GLN A 200 -9.50 17.25 -0.37
C GLN A 200 -9.72 17.04 -1.88
N VAL A 201 -10.09 15.83 -2.31
CA VAL A 201 -10.39 15.56 -3.72
C VAL A 201 -11.61 16.38 -4.18
N LEU A 202 -12.68 16.45 -3.39
CA LEU A 202 -13.85 17.28 -3.69
C LEU A 202 -13.47 18.76 -3.83
N SER A 203 -12.63 19.28 -2.94
CA SER A 203 -12.14 20.66 -3.03
C SER A 203 -11.38 20.92 -4.33
N LEU A 204 -10.58 19.95 -4.79
CA LEU A 204 -9.84 20.08 -6.05
C LEU A 204 -10.73 20.05 -7.30
N ILE A 205 -11.76 19.20 -7.32
CA ILE A 205 -12.61 19.01 -8.51
C ILE A 205 -13.84 19.91 -8.54
N HIS A 206 -14.32 20.40 -7.39
CA HIS A 206 -15.54 21.24 -7.27
C HIS A 206 -15.29 22.67 -6.88
N ILE A 207 -14.06 23.02 -6.48
CA ILE A 207 -13.69 24.39 -6.05
C ILE A 207 -14.67 24.91 -4.98
N SER A 208 -15.04 24.09 -4.02
CA SER A 208 -15.92 24.47 -2.93
C SER A 208 -15.16 24.45 -1.60
N GLU A 209 -15.34 25.50 -0.81
CA GLU A 209 -14.84 25.53 0.56
C GLU A 209 -15.60 24.49 1.40
N PRO A 210 -14.91 23.61 2.11
CA PRO A 210 -15.56 22.65 2.99
C PRO A 210 -16.25 23.39 4.13
N THR A 211 -17.57 23.35 4.16
CA THR A 211 -18.34 23.88 5.28
C THR A 211 -18.29 22.87 6.42
N ARG A 212 -17.71 23.24 7.55
CA ARG A 212 -17.74 22.43 8.76
C ARG A 212 -19.18 22.32 9.25
N LEU A 213 -19.78 21.15 9.13
CA LEU A 213 -20.99 20.85 9.87
C LEU A 213 -20.60 20.81 11.36
N LEU A 214 -21.18 21.73 12.13
CA LEU A 214 -21.08 21.68 13.57
C LEU A 214 -21.69 20.37 14.03
N SER A 215 -20.94 19.64 14.83
CA SER A 215 -21.38 18.38 15.43
C SER A 215 -22.70 18.61 16.20
N ILE A 216 -23.66 17.77 15.87
CA ILE A 216 -24.84 17.57 16.74
C ILE A 216 -24.41 16.72 17.92
#